data_c1aa5e269566864eebe8c180dd7a396f
#
_entry.id   c1aa5e269566864eebe8c180dd7a396f
#
_cell.length_a   1.000
_cell.length_b   1.000
_cell.length_c   1.000
_cell.angle_alpha   90.00
_cell.angle_beta   90.00
_cell.angle_gamma   90.00
#
_symmetry.space_group_name_H-M   'P 1'
#
loop_
_entity.id
_entity.type
_entity.pdbx_description
1 polymer ?
#
loop_
_entity_poly.entity_id
_entity_poly.type
_entity_poly.pdbx_seq_one_letter_code
_entity_poly.pdbx_strand_id
1 'polypeptide(L)'
;MCADAPVSPSPTPLAPIRRVGIVARARLREAAPVVRNVVDWLTQRGLLPTVERATAELAGLTSTPTADAVILPEGSDLILVLGGDGTLLGMARRIAATDANPPILAVNFGSLGFLTEITLPELFDALASVVEGTAGIDDRSMLRSR
;
A
#
# COMPACT_ATOMS: atom_id res chain seq x y z
N MET A 1 -15.35 -10.94 38.75
CA MET A 1 -15.34 -10.85 37.83
C MET A 1 -14.27 -10.84 37.10
N CYS A 2 -14.26 -11.24 36.21
CA CYS A 2 -13.20 -11.37 35.39
C CYS A 2 -12.56 -10.17 35.13
N ALA A 3 -11.50 -9.99 35.69
CA ALA A 3 -10.59 -9.12 35.07
C ALA A 3 -10.43 -9.58 33.68
N ASP A 4 -10.89 -8.84 32.81
CA ASP A 4 -10.62 -9.06 31.46
C ASP A 4 -9.15 -9.07 31.27
N ALA A 5 -8.61 -10.24 31.10
CA ALA A 5 -7.29 -10.35 30.54
C ALA A 5 -7.29 -9.51 29.26
N PRO A 6 -6.29 -8.67 29.04
CA PRO A 6 -6.23 -7.92 27.79
C PRO A 6 -6.23 -8.92 26.65
N VAL A 7 -7.35 -9.03 26.02
CA VAL A 7 -7.47 -9.78 24.80
C VAL A 7 -6.68 -9.00 23.76
N SER A 8 -5.66 -9.62 23.21
CA SER A 8 -5.03 -9.05 22.03
C SER A 8 -6.12 -8.76 21.03
N PRO A 9 -6.27 -7.54 20.57
CA PRO A 9 -7.32 -7.25 19.61
C PRO A 9 -7.16 -8.17 18.42
N SER A 10 -8.22 -8.84 18.05
CA SER A 10 -8.27 -9.60 16.81
C SER A 10 -7.91 -8.64 15.68
N PRO A 11 -7.14 -9.08 14.69
CA PRO A 11 -6.85 -8.23 13.54
C PRO A 11 -8.17 -7.70 12.99
N THR A 12 -8.26 -6.39 12.79
CA THR A 12 -9.44 -5.78 12.21
C THR A 12 -9.60 -6.34 10.79
N PRO A 13 -10.76 -6.93 10.46
CA PRO A 13 -10.97 -7.39 9.10
C PRO A 13 -10.93 -6.22 8.13
N LEU A 14 -10.29 -6.43 6.98
CA LEU A 14 -10.22 -5.42 5.95
C LEU A 14 -11.59 -5.21 5.32
N ALA A 15 -11.95 -3.95 5.07
CA ALA A 15 -13.08 -3.63 4.22
C ALA A 15 -12.81 -4.16 2.81
N PRO A 16 -13.85 -4.44 2.01
CA PRO A 16 -13.65 -4.89 0.63
C PRO A 16 -12.77 -3.93 -0.16
N ILE A 17 -11.79 -4.48 -0.84
CA ILE A 17 -10.83 -3.70 -1.62
C ILE A 17 -11.23 -3.76 -3.08
N ARG A 18 -11.44 -2.60 -3.69
CA ARG A 18 -11.72 -2.46 -5.11
C ARG A 18 -10.74 -1.52 -5.78
N ARG A 19 -10.35 -0.45 -5.08
CA ARG A 19 -9.47 0.59 -5.60
C ARG A 19 -8.12 0.48 -4.93
N VAL A 20 -7.08 0.28 -5.72
CA VAL A 20 -5.72 0.12 -5.22
C VAL A 20 -4.85 1.25 -5.74
N GLY A 21 -4.33 2.06 -4.83
CA GLY A 21 -3.35 3.08 -5.16
C GLY A 21 -1.95 2.48 -5.16
N ILE A 22 -1.13 2.86 -6.12
CA ILE A 22 0.22 2.33 -6.27
C ILE A 22 1.21 3.48 -6.27
N VAL A 23 2.19 3.41 -5.39
CA VAL A 23 3.28 4.38 -5.34
C VAL A 23 4.61 3.64 -5.19
N ALA A 24 5.59 4.05 -5.98
CA ALA A 24 6.95 3.53 -5.87
C ALA A 24 7.90 4.64 -5.44
N ARG A 25 9.00 4.24 -4.85
CA ARG A 25 10.09 5.16 -4.52
C ARG A 25 10.53 5.89 -5.78
N ALA A 26 10.74 7.19 -5.66
CA ALA A 26 11.19 8.01 -6.78
C ALA A 26 12.48 7.45 -7.40
N ARG A 27 12.51 7.40 -8.71
CA ARG A 27 13.67 6.95 -9.50
C ARG A 27 14.08 5.49 -9.31
N LEU A 28 13.23 4.69 -8.67
CA LEU A 28 13.48 3.25 -8.50
C LEU A 28 13.12 2.52 -9.80
N ARG A 29 14.06 2.46 -10.72
CA ARG A 29 13.83 1.89 -12.06
C ARG A 29 13.44 0.41 -12.00
N GLU A 30 13.96 -0.31 -11.03
CA GLU A 30 13.65 -1.73 -10.83
C GLU A 30 12.16 -1.95 -10.51
N ALA A 31 11.48 -0.93 -10.05
CA ALA A 31 10.05 -1.02 -9.78
C ALA A 31 9.19 -0.97 -11.06
N ALA A 32 9.72 -0.45 -12.16
CA ALA A 32 8.94 -0.27 -13.38
C ALA A 32 8.25 -1.57 -13.87
N PRO A 33 8.96 -2.70 -14.07
CA PRO A 33 8.28 -3.92 -14.48
C PRO A 33 7.34 -4.46 -13.41
N VAL A 34 7.65 -4.25 -12.14
CA VAL A 34 6.79 -4.69 -11.03
C VAL A 34 5.50 -3.90 -11.03
N VAL A 35 5.54 -2.59 -11.20
CA VAL A 35 4.35 -1.74 -11.28
C VAL A 35 3.46 -2.21 -12.43
N ARG A 36 4.03 -2.46 -13.61
CA ARG A 36 3.25 -2.96 -14.75
C ARG A 36 2.60 -4.30 -14.45
N ASN A 37 3.34 -5.22 -13.83
CA ASN A 37 2.79 -6.53 -13.48
C ASN A 37 1.67 -6.42 -12.44
N VAL A 38 1.80 -5.52 -11.48
CA VAL A 38 0.77 -5.28 -10.46
C VAL A 38 -0.49 -4.71 -11.10
N VAL A 39 -0.34 -3.74 -11.99
CA VAL A 39 -1.49 -3.15 -12.71
C VAL A 39 -2.23 -4.23 -13.50
N ASP A 40 -1.50 -5.07 -14.22
CA ASP A 40 -2.11 -6.17 -14.98
C ASP A 40 -2.81 -7.17 -14.06
N TRP A 41 -2.17 -7.53 -12.96
CA TRP A 41 -2.71 -8.47 -11.98
C TRP A 41 -4.03 -7.96 -11.40
N LEU A 42 -4.07 -6.69 -11.03
CA LEU A 42 -5.27 -6.05 -10.49
C LEU A 42 -6.39 -5.97 -11.53
N THR A 43 -6.04 -5.54 -12.73
CA THR A 43 -7.01 -5.40 -13.82
C THR A 43 -7.64 -6.73 -14.19
N GLN A 44 -6.87 -7.81 -14.24
CA GLN A 44 -7.37 -9.14 -14.53
C GLN A 44 -8.38 -9.64 -13.48
N ARG A 45 -8.30 -9.11 -12.28
CA ARG A 45 -9.21 -9.45 -11.18
C ARG A 45 -10.39 -8.49 -11.01
N GLY A 46 -10.55 -7.57 -11.95
CA GLY A 46 -11.63 -6.59 -11.90
C GLY A 46 -11.43 -5.50 -10.86
N LEU A 47 -10.21 -5.34 -10.36
CA LEU A 47 -9.87 -4.27 -9.43
C LEU A 47 -9.43 -3.03 -10.19
N LEU A 48 -9.50 -1.88 -9.54
CA LEU A 48 -9.24 -0.60 -10.16
C LEU A 48 -7.91 -0.02 -9.66
N PRO A 49 -6.82 -0.15 -10.44
CA PRO A 49 -5.55 0.46 -10.05
C PRO A 49 -5.55 1.95 -10.37
N THR A 50 -5.00 2.75 -9.46
CA THR A 50 -4.66 4.15 -9.70
C THR A 50 -3.19 4.31 -9.32
N VAL A 51 -2.39 4.82 -10.23
CA VAL A 51 -0.95 4.90 -10.02
C VAL A 51 -0.57 6.36 -9.76
N GLU A 52 0.29 6.58 -8.77
CA GLU A 52 0.86 7.91 -8.57
C GLU A 52 1.49 8.40 -9.88
N ARG A 53 1.30 9.67 -10.20
CA ARG A 53 1.75 10.21 -11.49
C ARG A 53 3.21 9.94 -11.79
N ALA A 54 4.10 10.22 -10.83
CA ALA A 54 5.54 9.98 -11.01
C ALA A 54 5.85 8.49 -11.19
N THR A 55 5.14 7.63 -10.48
CA THR A 55 5.29 6.17 -10.61
C THR A 55 4.82 5.68 -11.98
N ALA A 56 3.72 6.24 -12.48
CA ALA A 56 3.22 5.89 -13.81
C ALA A 56 4.21 6.30 -14.90
N GLU A 57 4.81 7.47 -14.78
CA GLU A 57 5.85 7.92 -15.70
C GLU A 57 7.07 6.99 -15.67
N LEU A 58 7.49 6.61 -14.46
CA LEU A 58 8.60 5.67 -14.27
C LEU A 58 8.32 4.34 -14.96
N ALA A 59 7.09 3.84 -14.85
CA ALA A 59 6.69 2.56 -15.41
C ALA A 59 6.28 2.62 -16.88
N GLY A 60 6.22 3.80 -17.46
CA GLY A 60 5.81 3.99 -18.85
C GLY A 60 4.32 3.70 -19.08
N LEU A 61 3.48 3.90 -18.07
CA LEU A 61 2.04 3.68 -18.18
C LEU A 61 1.36 4.91 -18.77
N THR A 62 0.59 4.72 -19.83
CA THR A 62 -0.10 5.80 -20.54
C THR A 62 -1.62 5.70 -20.49
N SER A 63 -2.15 4.52 -20.19
CA SER A 63 -3.60 4.28 -20.19
C SER A 63 -4.16 3.94 -18.83
N THR A 64 -3.33 3.85 -17.80
CA THR A 64 -3.77 3.57 -16.43
C THR A 64 -4.14 4.88 -15.74
N PRO A 65 -5.24 4.94 -14.98
CA PRO A 65 -5.58 6.13 -14.21
C PRO A 65 -4.44 6.54 -13.27
N THR A 66 -4.19 7.83 -13.19
CA THR A 66 -3.15 8.39 -12.34
C THR A 66 -3.72 9.45 -11.39
N ALA A 67 -3.03 9.67 -10.28
CA ALA A 67 -3.37 10.71 -9.32
C ALA A 67 -2.11 11.24 -8.67
N ASP A 68 -2.18 12.46 -8.17
CA ASP A 68 -1.09 12.99 -7.34
C ASP A 68 -1.05 12.25 -6.01
N ALA A 69 0.14 12.09 -5.45
CA ALA A 69 0.32 11.37 -4.20
C ALA A 69 -0.51 11.95 -3.04
N VAL A 70 -0.80 13.24 -3.08
CA VAL A 70 -1.58 13.93 -2.04
C VAL A 70 -3.04 13.46 -2.04
N ILE A 71 -3.61 13.19 -3.21
CA ILE A 71 -5.02 12.80 -3.33
C ILE A 71 -5.21 11.29 -3.46
N LEU A 72 -4.14 10.56 -3.70
CA LEU A 72 -4.21 9.11 -3.88
C LEU A 72 -4.90 8.38 -2.72
N PRO A 73 -4.65 8.73 -1.45
CA PRO A 73 -5.30 8.04 -0.32
C PRO A 73 -6.82 8.12 -0.34
N GLU A 74 -7.40 9.26 -0.73
CA GLU A 74 -8.84 9.44 -0.72
C GLU A 74 -9.56 8.59 -1.77
N GLY A 75 -8.88 8.26 -2.84
CA GLY A 75 -9.44 7.45 -3.91
C GLY A 75 -9.08 5.97 -3.83
N SER A 76 -8.54 5.51 -2.70
CA SER A 76 -8.01 4.14 -2.61
C SER A 76 -8.54 3.41 -1.40
N ASP A 77 -8.81 2.12 -1.58
CA ASP A 77 -9.18 1.20 -0.49
C ASP A 77 -7.94 0.53 0.09
N LEU A 78 -6.86 0.52 -0.67
CA LEU A 78 -5.55 -0.01 -0.29
C LEU A 78 -4.49 0.82 -1.02
N ILE A 79 -3.39 1.12 -0.33
CA ILE A 79 -2.22 1.74 -0.96
C ILE A 79 -1.09 0.70 -0.97
N LEU A 80 -0.59 0.39 -2.16
CA LEU A 80 0.60 -0.44 -2.33
C LEU A 80 1.81 0.47 -2.45
N VAL A 81 2.76 0.30 -1.55
CA VAL A 81 4.01 1.08 -1.54
C VAL A 81 5.16 0.17 -1.93
N LEU A 82 5.90 0.56 -2.96
CA LEU A 82 7.05 -0.19 -3.46
C LEU A 82 8.32 0.63 -3.19
N GLY A 83 9.11 0.19 -2.25
CA GLY A 83 10.32 0.93 -1.89
C GLY A 83 10.90 0.47 -0.57
N GLY A 84 11.02 1.38 0.39
CA GLY A 84 11.54 1.12 1.72
C GLY A 84 10.80 1.93 2.77
N ASP A 85 11.36 1.99 3.98
CA ASP A 85 10.74 2.69 5.11
C ASP A 85 10.45 4.16 4.81
N GLY A 86 11.35 4.84 4.10
CA GLY A 86 11.16 6.26 3.74
C GLY A 86 9.94 6.49 2.86
N THR A 87 9.73 5.64 1.87
CA THR A 87 8.57 5.73 0.98
C THR A 87 7.29 5.43 1.75
N LEU A 88 7.32 4.42 2.62
CA LEU A 88 6.20 4.08 3.49
C LEU A 88 5.84 5.24 4.40
N LEU A 89 6.80 5.82 5.09
CA LEU A 89 6.56 6.95 6.00
C LEU A 89 6.04 8.17 5.27
N GLY A 90 6.54 8.44 4.06
CA GLY A 90 6.04 9.53 3.23
C GLY A 90 4.56 9.36 2.91
N MET A 91 4.15 8.16 2.53
CA MET A 91 2.73 7.89 2.25
C MET A 91 1.89 7.93 3.53
N ALA A 92 2.38 7.40 4.63
CA ALA A 92 1.67 7.44 5.91
C ALA A 92 1.38 8.87 6.35
N ARG A 93 2.33 9.80 6.14
CA ARG A 93 2.11 11.22 6.43
C ARG A 93 1.02 11.83 5.56
N ARG A 94 0.96 11.45 4.29
CA ARG A 94 -0.08 11.93 3.37
C ARG A 94 -1.45 11.42 3.78
N ILE A 95 -1.54 10.15 4.18
CA ILE A 95 -2.78 9.57 4.69
C ILE A 95 -3.23 10.31 5.95
N ALA A 96 -2.31 10.58 6.87
CA ALA A 96 -2.62 11.29 8.12
C ALA A 96 -3.12 12.72 7.90
N ALA A 97 -2.82 13.32 6.74
CA ALA A 97 -3.29 14.66 6.39
C ALA A 97 -4.68 14.66 5.76
N THR A 98 -5.27 13.49 5.54
CA THR A 98 -6.60 13.34 4.94
C THR A 98 -7.55 12.70 5.94
N ASP A 99 -8.85 12.71 5.62
CA ASP A 99 -9.85 11.98 6.39
C ASP A 99 -9.93 10.50 6.00
N ALA A 100 -9.33 10.14 4.87
CA ALA A 100 -9.24 8.75 4.46
C ALA A 100 -8.19 8.02 5.29
N ASN A 101 -8.39 6.73 5.46
CA ASN A 101 -7.45 5.90 6.22
C ASN A 101 -7.27 4.53 5.55
N PRO A 102 -6.84 4.50 4.28
CA PRO A 102 -6.61 3.22 3.61
C PRO A 102 -5.44 2.48 4.25
N PRO A 103 -5.52 1.15 4.37
CA PRO A 103 -4.37 0.37 4.80
C PRO A 103 -3.24 0.44 3.77
N ILE A 104 -2.02 0.24 4.22
CA ILE A 104 -0.83 0.23 3.38
C ILE A 104 -0.24 -1.18 3.35
N LEU A 105 0.03 -1.66 2.14
CA LEU A 105 0.86 -2.83 1.93
C LEU A 105 2.21 -2.34 1.41
N ALA A 106 3.25 -2.47 2.21
CA ALA A 106 4.58 -1.99 1.85
C ALA A 106 5.50 -3.16 1.50
N VAL A 107 6.05 -3.09 0.30
CA VAL A 107 6.97 -4.11 -0.23
C VAL A 107 8.36 -3.49 -0.38
N ASN A 108 9.34 -4.13 0.18
CA ASN A 108 10.70 -3.63 0.22
C ASN A 108 11.50 -4.06 -1.01
N PHE A 109 12.19 -3.09 -1.60
CA PHE A 109 13.17 -3.31 -2.66
C PHE A 109 14.56 -3.15 -2.04
N GLY A 110 15.28 -4.24 -1.85
CA GLY A 110 16.60 -4.22 -1.26
C GLY A 110 16.62 -4.89 0.11
N SER A 111 17.40 -4.35 1.06
CA SER A 111 17.47 -4.90 2.39
C SER A 111 16.23 -4.53 3.19
N LEU A 112 15.73 -5.46 4.02
CA LEU A 112 14.54 -5.23 4.83
C LEU A 112 14.75 -4.06 5.77
N GLY A 113 13.73 -3.19 5.84
CA GLY A 113 13.70 -2.09 6.77
C GLY A 113 13.04 -2.49 8.10
N PHE A 114 12.88 -1.52 8.98
CA PHE A 114 12.20 -1.74 10.26
C PHE A 114 10.68 -1.85 10.10
N LEU A 115 10.13 -1.20 9.09
CA LEU A 115 8.68 -1.14 8.86
C LEU A 115 8.22 -1.96 7.67
N THR A 116 9.08 -2.17 6.69
CA THR A 116 8.77 -2.92 5.49
C THR A 116 9.25 -4.35 5.64
N GLU A 117 8.32 -5.27 5.90
CA GLU A 117 8.63 -6.67 6.17
C GLU A 117 8.41 -7.59 4.97
N ILE A 118 7.71 -7.13 3.96
CA ILE A 118 7.38 -7.94 2.79
C ILE A 118 8.45 -7.74 1.73
N THR A 119 8.99 -8.84 1.25
CA THR A 119 10.00 -8.83 0.20
C THR A 119 9.34 -8.90 -1.17
N LEU A 120 10.10 -8.56 -2.21
CA LEU A 120 9.60 -8.59 -3.56
C LEU A 120 9.04 -9.96 -3.99
N PRO A 121 9.71 -11.10 -3.71
CA PRO A 121 9.13 -12.41 -4.04
C PRO A 121 7.80 -12.70 -3.36
N GLU A 122 7.51 -12.06 -2.24
CA GLU A 122 6.28 -12.25 -1.47
C GLU A 122 5.13 -11.34 -1.92
N LEU A 123 5.39 -10.40 -2.85
CA LEU A 123 4.45 -9.35 -3.23
C LEU A 123 3.06 -9.89 -3.60
N PHE A 124 3.00 -10.81 -4.56
CA PHE A 124 1.71 -11.25 -5.08
C PHE A 124 0.94 -12.12 -4.09
N ASP A 125 1.63 -12.93 -3.30
CA ASP A 125 0.98 -13.71 -2.23
C ASP A 125 0.40 -12.78 -1.17
N ALA A 126 1.15 -11.75 -0.77
CA ALA A 126 0.68 -10.76 0.19
C ALA A 126 -0.49 -9.95 -0.38
N LEU A 127 -0.39 -9.52 -1.63
CA LEU A 127 -1.44 -8.75 -2.29
C LEU A 127 -2.73 -9.59 -2.43
N ALA A 128 -2.61 -10.85 -2.78
CA ALA A 128 -3.74 -11.77 -2.85
C ALA A 128 -4.42 -11.93 -1.49
N SER A 129 -3.64 -12.10 -0.42
CA SER A 129 -4.17 -12.23 0.93
C SER A 129 -4.94 -10.99 1.36
N VAL A 130 -4.44 -9.79 1.03
CA VAL A 130 -5.09 -8.54 1.35
C VAL A 130 -6.40 -8.40 0.57
N VAL A 131 -6.38 -8.66 -0.72
CA VAL A 131 -7.55 -8.54 -1.59
C VAL A 131 -8.62 -9.57 -1.24
N GLU A 132 -8.22 -10.78 -0.86
CA GLU A 132 -9.13 -11.85 -0.45
C GLU A 132 -9.67 -11.65 0.97
N GLY A 133 -9.13 -10.69 1.72
CA GLY A 133 -9.57 -10.40 3.07
C GLY A 133 -9.02 -11.34 4.14
N THR A 134 -8.01 -12.14 3.82
CA THR A 134 -7.40 -13.08 4.77
C THR A 134 -6.24 -12.46 5.57
N ALA A 135 -5.73 -11.32 5.13
CA ALA A 135 -4.69 -10.60 5.85
C ALA A 135 -5.31 -9.71 6.94
N GLY A 136 -4.61 -9.58 8.06
CA GLY A 136 -5.00 -8.65 9.12
C GLY A 136 -4.30 -7.30 8.96
N ILE A 137 -4.86 -6.28 9.60
CA ILE A 137 -4.25 -4.95 9.67
C ILE A 137 -3.48 -4.82 10.97
N ASP A 138 -2.23 -4.34 10.86
CA ASP A 138 -1.43 -3.96 12.01
C ASP A 138 -1.52 -2.44 12.14
N ASP A 139 -2.23 -1.97 13.16
CA ASP A 139 -2.41 -0.54 13.39
C ASP A 139 -1.16 0.04 14.02
N ARG A 140 -0.61 1.08 13.41
CA ARG A 140 0.55 1.79 13.93
C ARG A 140 0.21 3.26 14.15
N SER A 141 0.49 3.74 15.35
CA SER A 141 0.25 5.14 15.71
C SER A 141 1.36 6.03 15.19
N MET A 142 1.00 7.21 14.71
CA MET A 142 1.95 8.22 14.30
C MET A 142 1.93 9.37 15.30
N LEU A 143 3.12 9.76 15.77
CA LEU A 143 3.26 10.94 16.60
C LEU A 143 3.43 12.18 15.71
N ARG A 144 2.60 13.20 15.98
CA ARG A 144 2.79 14.49 15.35
C ARG A 144 3.70 15.32 16.23
N SER A 145 4.84 15.68 15.71
CA SER A 145 5.72 16.66 16.33
C SER A 145 5.30 18.06 15.90
N ARG A 146 5.13 18.92 16.84
CA ARG A 146 4.88 20.33 16.57
C ARG A 146 6.18 21.12 16.65
#